data_84291475876947c41d093293959977dd
#
_entry.id   84291475876947c41d093293959977dd
#
_cell.length_a   1.000
_cell.length_b   1.000
_cell.length_c   1.000
_cell.angle_alpha   90.00
_cell.angle_beta   90.00
_cell.angle_gamma   90.00
#
_symmetry.space_group_name_H-M   'P 1'
#
loop_
_entity.id
_entity.type
_entity.pdbx_description
1 polymer ?
#
loop_
_entity_poly.entity_id
_entity_poly.type
_entity_poly.pdbx_seq_one_letter_code
_entity_poly.pdbx_strand_id
1 'polypeptide(L)'
;MRITLGVTGGVAAYKSAELVRRLQTEGHTVQVVMTRAAREFVTPLTFAALSGQKVITDLFANADGGDANLESAIEHIAVAQRTDLLLVAPATADILAKFARGLADDFLSTLYLASTAPVVVAPAMNVNMWQHPATQENLAALRKRGVRIVEPGEGYLPAG
;
A
#
# COMPACT_ATOMS: atom_id res chain seq x y z
N MET A 1 6.71 -8.99 -13.78
CA MET A 1 5.60 -8.01 -13.84
C MET A 1 5.98 -6.74 -13.10
N ARG A 2 5.23 -5.69 -13.33
CA ARG A 2 5.42 -4.42 -12.62
C ARG A 2 4.49 -4.39 -11.41
N ILE A 3 5.08 -4.47 -10.22
CA ILE A 3 4.34 -4.49 -8.97
C ILE A 3 4.42 -3.10 -8.32
N THR A 4 3.27 -2.55 -7.99
CA THR A 4 3.23 -1.38 -7.11
C THR A 4 2.99 -1.87 -5.70
N LEU A 5 3.95 -1.59 -4.82
CA LEU A 5 3.90 -2.00 -3.42
C LEU A 5 3.49 -0.81 -2.55
N GLY A 6 2.31 -0.89 -1.98
CA GLY A 6 1.85 0.07 -0.99
C GLY A 6 2.34 -0.34 0.40
N VAL A 7 3.06 0.56 1.07
CA VAL A 7 3.54 0.34 2.43
C VAL A 7 2.79 1.28 3.35
N THR A 8 2.06 0.72 4.31
CA THR A 8 1.25 1.48 5.24
C THR A 8 1.86 1.48 6.65
N GLY A 9 1.35 2.34 7.52
CA GLY A 9 1.97 2.63 8.81
C GLY A 9 1.69 1.57 9.85
N GLY A 10 2.63 0.68 10.06
CA GLY A 10 2.56 -0.32 11.11
C GLY A 10 3.95 -0.83 11.43
N VAL A 11 4.09 -1.51 12.56
CA VAL A 11 5.37 -2.09 12.99
C VAL A 11 5.94 -3.03 11.92
N ALA A 12 5.07 -3.75 11.22
CA ALA A 12 5.48 -4.68 10.16
C ALA A 12 6.03 -4.00 8.90
N ALA A 13 6.02 -2.67 8.82
CA ALA A 13 6.54 -1.94 7.65
C ALA A 13 8.01 -2.26 7.35
N TYR A 14 8.81 -2.61 8.36
CA TYR A 14 10.21 -2.99 8.15
C TYR A 14 10.36 -4.25 7.30
N LYS A 15 9.39 -5.15 7.34
CA LYS A 15 9.41 -6.40 6.54
C LYS A 15 9.22 -6.14 5.05
N SER A 16 8.68 -5.00 4.70
CA SER A 16 8.45 -4.64 3.30
C SER A 16 9.76 -4.44 2.53
N ALA A 17 10.84 -4.05 3.22
CA ALA A 17 12.16 -3.94 2.60
C ALA A 17 12.63 -5.32 2.09
N GLU A 18 12.49 -6.36 2.90
CA GLU A 18 12.83 -7.72 2.47
C GLU A 18 11.91 -8.19 1.34
N LEU A 19 10.66 -7.83 1.40
CA LEU A 19 9.69 -8.16 0.36
C LEU A 19 10.09 -7.56 -0.99
N VAL A 20 10.54 -6.31 -1.01
CA VAL A 20 11.05 -5.68 -2.25
C VAL A 20 12.18 -6.52 -2.84
N ARG A 21 13.13 -6.92 -2.01
CA ARG A 21 14.26 -7.73 -2.47
C ARG A 21 13.82 -9.07 -3.03
N ARG A 22 12.89 -9.75 -2.37
CA ARG A 22 12.37 -11.04 -2.84
C ARG A 22 11.64 -10.91 -4.16
N LEU A 23 10.80 -9.89 -4.32
CA LEU A 23 10.09 -9.66 -5.57
C LEU A 23 11.05 -9.38 -6.72
N GLN A 24 12.11 -8.60 -6.47
CA GLN A 24 13.14 -8.34 -7.48
C GLN A 24 13.91 -9.61 -7.85
N THR A 25 14.21 -10.47 -6.88
CA THR A 25 14.86 -11.74 -7.14
C THR A 25 14.03 -12.63 -8.05
N GLU A 26 12.69 -12.56 -7.93
CA GLU A 26 11.76 -13.28 -8.81
C GLU A 26 11.58 -12.62 -10.18
N GLY A 27 12.32 -11.55 -10.46
CA GLY A 27 12.29 -10.88 -11.77
C GLY A 27 11.27 -9.76 -11.92
N HIS A 28 10.65 -9.32 -10.83
CA HIS A 28 9.67 -8.24 -10.88
C HIS A 28 10.34 -6.87 -10.68
N THR A 29 9.73 -5.83 -11.26
CA THR A 29 10.08 -4.46 -10.91
C THR A 29 9.10 -3.96 -9.85
N VAL A 30 9.59 -3.20 -8.88
CA VAL A 30 8.78 -2.76 -7.74
C VAL A 30 8.80 -1.24 -7.64
N GLN A 31 7.62 -0.65 -7.72
CA GLN A 31 7.39 0.78 -7.43
C GLN A 31 6.78 0.87 -6.04
N VAL A 32 7.47 1.55 -5.12
CA VAL A 32 6.97 1.68 -3.75
C VAL A 32 6.18 2.96 -3.57
N VAL A 33 5.01 2.84 -2.96
CA VAL A 33 4.14 3.96 -2.54
C VAL A 33 3.99 3.88 -1.03
N MET A 34 4.39 4.92 -0.32
CA MET A 34 4.30 4.96 1.15
C MET A 34 3.21 5.91 1.61
N THR A 35 2.42 5.47 2.58
CA THR A 35 1.54 6.40 3.29
C THR A 35 2.36 7.29 4.22
N ARG A 36 1.76 8.41 4.65
CA ARG A 36 2.42 9.30 5.62
C ARG A 36 2.82 8.54 6.88
N ALA A 37 1.91 7.71 7.43
CA ALA A 37 2.18 6.92 8.62
C ALA A 37 3.33 5.92 8.42
N ALA A 38 3.47 5.34 7.23
CA ALA A 38 4.56 4.41 6.94
C ALA A 38 5.93 5.05 7.13
N ARG A 39 6.05 6.35 6.83
CA ARG A 39 7.31 7.08 6.95
C ARG A 39 7.76 7.27 8.41
N GLU A 40 6.88 7.07 9.36
CA GLU A 40 7.23 7.07 10.79
C GLU A 40 7.96 5.79 11.20
N PHE A 41 7.88 4.74 10.40
CA PHE A 41 8.48 3.44 10.69
C PHE A 41 9.71 3.14 9.82
N VAL A 42 9.68 3.54 8.56
CA VAL A 42 10.77 3.30 7.60
C VAL A 42 10.89 4.52 6.71
N THR A 43 12.11 4.93 6.37
CA THR A 43 12.30 6.10 5.52
C THR A 43 12.13 5.75 4.03
N PRO A 44 11.66 6.70 3.22
CA PRO A 44 11.60 6.52 1.76
C PRO A 44 12.95 6.16 1.14
N LEU A 45 14.04 6.67 1.70
CA LEU A 45 15.39 6.39 1.20
C LEU A 45 15.71 4.90 1.20
N THR A 46 15.27 4.16 2.23
CA THR A 46 15.46 2.71 2.28
C THR A 46 14.85 2.02 1.07
N PHE A 47 13.62 2.36 0.73
CA PHE A 47 12.94 1.75 -0.41
C PHE A 47 13.47 2.24 -1.74
N ALA A 48 13.88 3.50 -1.84
CA ALA A 48 14.49 4.02 -3.06
C ALA A 48 15.80 3.29 -3.37
N ALA A 49 16.63 3.08 -2.34
CA ALA A 49 17.89 2.36 -2.50
C ALA A 49 17.68 0.90 -2.90
N LEU A 50 16.68 0.23 -2.32
CA LEU A 50 16.40 -1.18 -2.62
C LEU A 50 15.74 -1.37 -3.99
N SER A 51 14.75 -0.55 -4.32
CA SER A 51 13.98 -0.70 -5.54
C SER A 51 14.67 -0.12 -6.78
N GLY A 52 15.62 0.81 -6.58
CA GLY A 52 16.24 1.56 -7.67
C GLY A 52 15.30 2.55 -8.32
N GLN A 53 14.18 2.86 -7.69
CA GLN A 53 13.16 3.77 -8.22
C GLN A 53 12.77 4.80 -7.17
N LYS A 54 12.30 5.96 -7.65
CA LYS A 54 11.76 7.00 -6.77
C LYS A 54 10.56 6.44 -6.00
N VAL A 55 10.54 6.65 -4.69
CA VAL A 55 9.42 6.28 -3.83
C VAL A 55 8.36 7.39 -3.88
N ILE A 56 7.11 6.99 -4.06
CA ILE A 56 5.99 7.93 -4.07
C ILE A 56 5.45 8.05 -2.65
N THR A 57 5.37 9.28 -2.14
CA THR A 57 4.98 9.51 -0.75
C THR A 57 3.69 10.30 -0.60
N ASP A 58 3.48 11.34 -1.37
CA ASP A 58 2.33 12.23 -1.18
C ASP A 58 1.57 12.48 -2.47
N LEU A 59 0.26 12.66 -2.34
CA LEU A 59 -0.60 13.08 -3.43
C LEU A 59 -0.26 14.51 -3.87
N PHE A 60 0.15 15.37 -2.92
CA PHE A 60 0.53 16.75 -3.13
C PHE A 60 1.93 16.98 -2.54
N ALA A 61 2.95 16.45 -3.21
CA ALA A 61 4.31 16.45 -2.69
C ALA A 61 4.92 17.86 -2.58
N ASN A 62 4.42 18.82 -3.36
CA ASN A 62 4.84 20.23 -3.31
C ASN A 62 3.62 21.11 -3.02
N ALA A 63 3.65 21.79 -1.90
CA ALA A 63 2.54 22.61 -1.42
C ALA A 63 2.29 23.88 -2.25
N ASP A 64 3.08 24.12 -3.29
CA ASP A 64 3.10 25.40 -4.02
C ASP A 64 2.08 25.53 -5.15
N GLY A 65 1.09 24.66 -5.22
CA GLY A 65 -0.07 24.89 -6.04
C GLY A 65 -0.07 24.24 -7.42
N GLY A 66 -0.84 24.74 -8.30
CA GLY A 66 -1.29 24.26 -9.58
C GLY A 66 -0.48 23.20 -10.34
N ASP A 67 0.78 23.46 -10.67
CA ASP A 67 1.59 22.54 -11.49
C ASP A 67 1.95 21.26 -10.75
N ALA A 68 2.23 21.35 -9.46
CA ALA A 68 2.54 20.20 -8.62
C ALA A 68 1.33 19.28 -8.46
N ASN A 69 0.13 19.86 -8.33
CA ASN A 69 -1.12 19.09 -8.24
C ASN A 69 -1.44 18.39 -9.56
N LEU A 70 -1.19 19.06 -10.67
CA LEU A 70 -1.38 18.45 -12.00
C LEU A 70 -0.39 17.32 -12.22
N GLU A 71 0.88 17.50 -11.88
CA GLU A 71 1.90 16.47 -11.98
C GLU A 71 1.54 15.26 -11.12
N SER A 72 1.07 15.49 -9.89
CA SER A 72 0.63 14.41 -9.00
C SER A 72 -0.56 13.65 -9.58
N ALA A 73 -1.54 14.36 -10.14
CA ALA A 73 -2.69 13.73 -10.78
C ALA A 73 -2.28 12.88 -11.99
N ILE A 74 -1.35 13.37 -12.82
CA ILE A 74 -0.82 12.63 -13.95
C ILE A 74 -0.01 11.43 -13.45
N GLU A 75 0.78 11.60 -12.39
CA GLU A 75 1.62 10.54 -11.85
C GLU A 75 0.79 9.35 -11.36
N HIS A 76 -0.29 9.55 -10.60
CA HIS A 76 -1.05 8.41 -10.13
C HIS A 76 -1.85 7.71 -11.24
N ILE A 77 -2.28 8.44 -12.27
CA ILE A 77 -2.85 7.82 -13.47
C ILE A 77 -1.81 6.95 -14.17
N ALA A 78 -0.61 7.49 -14.37
CA ALA A 78 0.49 6.77 -15.03
C ALA A 78 0.90 5.52 -14.24
N VAL A 79 0.99 5.62 -12.91
CA VAL A 79 1.31 4.48 -12.05
C VAL A 79 0.20 3.43 -12.13
N ALA A 80 -1.07 3.86 -12.07
CA ALA A 80 -2.21 2.95 -12.19
C ALA A 80 -2.17 2.16 -13.50
N GLN A 81 -1.88 2.84 -14.61
CA GLN A 81 -1.83 2.21 -15.92
C GLN A 81 -0.66 1.24 -16.09
N ARG A 82 0.48 1.52 -15.43
CA ARG A 82 1.67 0.67 -15.51
C ARG A 82 1.64 -0.50 -14.53
N THR A 83 0.77 -0.47 -13.54
CA THR A 83 0.72 -1.49 -12.48
C THR A 83 0.09 -2.77 -13.01
N ASP A 84 0.83 -3.86 -12.92
CA ASP A 84 0.33 -5.20 -13.23
C ASP A 84 -0.29 -5.87 -11.99
N LEU A 85 0.18 -5.50 -10.81
CA LEU A 85 -0.34 -5.98 -9.52
C LEU A 85 -0.17 -4.87 -8.49
N LEU A 86 -1.23 -4.57 -7.76
CA LEU A 86 -1.15 -3.69 -6.58
C LEU A 86 -1.09 -4.58 -5.34
N LEU A 87 0.05 -4.54 -4.67
CA LEU A 87 0.29 -5.28 -3.44
C LEU A 87 0.41 -4.29 -2.29
N VAL A 88 -0.39 -4.45 -1.24
CA VAL A 88 -0.33 -3.60 -0.05
C VAL A 88 0.14 -4.45 1.13
N ALA A 89 1.35 -4.22 1.57
CA ALA A 89 2.00 -5.00 2.62
C ALA A 89 3.01 -4.14 3.41
N PRO A 90 2.82 -3.89 4.69
CA PRO A 90 1.64 -4.31 5.47
C PRO A 90 0.40 -3.48 5.13
N ALA A 91 -0.77 -4.05 5.29
CA ALA A 91 -2.03 -3.34 5.18
C ALA A 91 -2.62 -3.12 6.57
N THR A 92 -2.67 -1.87 7.00
CA THR A 92 -3.26 -1.49 8.28
C THR A 92 -4.78 -1.54 8.24
N ALA A 93 -5.41 -1.57 9.41
CA ALA A 93 -6.86 -1.45 9.51
C ALA A 93 -7.35 -0.16 8.83
N ASP A 94 -6.60 0.92 8.94
CA ASP A 94 -6.92 2.20 8.31
C ASP A 94 -6.99 2.09 6.79
N ILE A 95 -5.97 1.52 6.15
CA ILE A 95 -5.97 1.41 4.69
C ILE A 95 -7.04 0.45 4.20
N LEU A 96 -7.32 -0.64 4.95
CA LEU A 96 -8.39 -1.57 4.60
C LEU A 96 -9.75 -0.86 4.63
N ALA A 97 -9.99 -0.03 5.65
CA ALA A 97 -11.21 0.76 5.75
C ALA A 97 -11.33 1.77 4.59
N LYS A 98 -10.25 2.46 4.24
CA LYS A 98 -10.23 3.39 3.12
C LYS A 98 -10.56 2.70 1.80
N PHE A 99 -9.95 1.56 1.54
CA PHE A 99 -10.24 0.78 0.33
C PHE A 99 -11.70 0.30 0.33
N ALA A 100 -12.17 -0.24 1.45
CA ALA A 100 -13.53 -0.76 1.55
C ALA A 100 -14.58 0.31 1.35
N ARG A 101 -14.31 1.55 1.80
CA ARG A 101 -15.27 2.66 1.74
C ARG A 101 -15.05 3.59 0.53
N GLY A 102 -14.00 3.36 -0.25
CA GLY A 102 -13.72 4.19 -1.43
C GLY A 102 -13.22 5.59 -1.10
N LEU A 103 -12.52 5.74 0.03
CA LEU A 103 -11.87 7.01 0.36
C LEU A 103 -10.62 7.19 -0.50
N ALA A 104 -10.37 8.41 -0.95
CA ALA A 104 -9.25 8.76 -1.81
C ALA A 104 -8.56 10.02 -1.28
N ASP A 105 -8.03 9.94 -0.06
CA ASP A 105 -7.45 11.08 0.64
C ASP A 105 -5.92 11.07 0.64
N ASP A 106 -5.29 10.06 0.04
CA ASP A 106 -3.86 10.00 -0.17
C ASP A 106 -3.54 9.34 -1.52
N PHE A 107 -2.25 9.24 -1.87
CA PHE A 107 -1.85 8.66 -3.15
C PHE A 107 -2.27 7.19 -3.25
N LEU A 108 -2.02 6.40 -2.22
CA LEU A 108 -2.31 4.96 -2.24
C LEU A 108 -3.80 4.67 -2.36
N SER A 109 -4.64 5.34 -1.59
CA SER A 109 -6.09 5.14 -1.66
C SER A 109 -6.67 5.60 -2.99
N THR A 110 -6.12 6.69 -3.55
CA THR A 110 -6.51 7.16 -4.87
C THR A 110 -6.07 6.18 -5.95
N LEU A 111 -4.85 5.64 -5.85
CA LEU A 111 -4.33 4.65 -6.77
C LEU A 111 -5.19 3.39 -6.79
N TYR A 112 -5.63 2.94 -5.61
CA TYR A 112 -6.52 1.78 -5.50
C TYR A 112 -7.79 1.96 -6.35
N LEU A 113 -8.41 3.15 -6.29
CA LEU A 113 -9.62 3.42 -7.09
C LEU A 113 -9.31 3.57 -8.57
N ALA A 114 -8.14 4.09 -8.93
CA ALA A 114 -7.77 4.35 -10.32
C ALA A 114 -7.24 3.13 -11.06
N SER A 115 -6.72 2.13 -10.34
CA SER A 115 -6.10 0.95 -10.95
C SER A 115 -7.13 -0.11 -11.27
N THR A 116 -6.94 -0.76 -12.44
CA THR A 116 -7.70 -1.95 -12.82
C THR A 116 -6.91 -3.24 -12.58
N ALA A 117 -5.69 -3.14 -12.06
CA ALA A 117 -4.86 -4.30 -11.77
C ALA A 117 -5.45 -5.13 -10.61
N PRO A 118 -5.14 -6.44 -10.56
CA PRO A 118 -5.45 -7.23 -9.39
C PRO A 118 -4.84 -6.63 -8.13
N VAL A 119 -5.54 -6.78 -7.00
CA VAL A 119 -5.12 -6.24 -5.71
C VAL A 119 -4.93 -7.37 -4.72
N VAL A 120 -3.79 -7.36 -4.05
CA VAL A 120 -3.46 -8.27 -2.96
C VAL A 120 -3.11 -7.44 -1.74
N VAL A 121 -3.71 -7.74 -0.61
CA VAL A 121 -3.41 -7.06 0.66
C VAL A 121 -2.92 -8.08 1.69
N ALA A 122 -1.92 -7.69 2.46
CA ALA A 122 -1.38 -8.50 3.57
C ALA A 122 -1.59 -7.75 4.88
N PRO A 123 -2.74 -7.95 5.54
CA PRO A 123 -3.06 -7.23 6.77
C PRO A 123 -2.08 -7.54 7.90
N ALA A 124 -1.76 -6.51 8.69
CA ALA A 124 -0.97 -6.63 9.91
C ALA A 124 -1.50 -5.65 10.93
N MET A 125 -1.95 -6.17 12.07
CA MET A 125 -2.50 -5.38 13.17
C MET A 125 -2.61 -6.27 14.41
N ASN A 126 -2.86 -5.68 15.57
CA ASN A 126 -3.06 -6.50 16.76
C ASN A 126 -4.33 -7.35 16.66
N VAL A 127 -4.43 -8.38 17.49
CA VAL A 127 -5.49 -9.36 17.40
C VAL A 127 -6.88 -8.77 17.63
N ASN A 128 -7.01 -7.79 18.51
CA ASN A 128 -8.31 -7.17 18.81
C ASN A 128 -8.79 -6.34 17.62
N MET A 129 -7.89 -5.63 16.95
CA MET A 129 -8.22 -4.90 15.72
C MET A 129 -8.60 -5.86 14.60
N TRP A 130 -7.88 -6.96 14.47
CA TRP A 130 -8.17 -7.98 13.46
C TRP A 130 -9.56 -8.59 13.65
N GLN A 131 -9.91 -8.93 14.89
CA GLN A 131 -11.20 -9.56 15.22
C GLN A 131 -12.35 -8.58 15.28
N HIS A 132 -12.07 -7.27 15.27
CA HIS A 132 -13.12 -6.26 15.38
C HIS A 132 -14.12 -6.39 14.21
N PRO A 133 -15.43 -6.34 14.50
CA PRO A 133 -16.44 -6.45 13.45
C PRO A 133 -16.25 -5.46 12.28
N ALA A 134 -15.82 -4.23 12.56
CA ALA A 134 -15.55 -3.24 11.52
C ALA A 134 -14.44 -3.72 10.56
N THR A 135 -13.36 -4.30 11.09
CA THR A 135 -12.29 -4.84 10.26
C THR A 135 -12.77 -6.01 9.43
N GLN A 136 -13.50 -6.94 10.04
CA GLN A 136 -14.03 -8.10 9.33
C GLN A 136 -15.05 -7.71 8.25
N GLU A 137 -15.87 -6.72 8.49
CA GLU A 137 -16.79 -6.17 7.49
C GLU A 137 -16.04 -5.56 6.31
N ASN A 138 -14.96 -4.80 6.58
CA ASN A 138 -14.13 -4.22 5.53
C ASN A 138 -13.46 -5.29 4.68
N LEU A 139 -12.93 -6.33 5.34
CA LEU A 139 -12.33 -7.47 4.63
C LEU A 139 -13.35 -8.19 3.76
N ALA A 140 -14.55 -8.42 4.27
CA ALA A 140 -15.63 -9.05 3.50
C ALA A 140 -16.00 -8.24 2.26
N ALA A 141 -16.07 -6.90 2.39
CA ALA A 141 -16.34 -6.01 1.26
C ALA A 141 -15.23 -6.11 0.21
N LEU A 142 -13.97 -6.15 0.63
CA LEU A 142 -12.84 -6.26 -0.28
C LEU A 142 -12.80 -7.62 -0.98
N ARG A 143 -13.05 -8.70 -0.26
CA ARG A 143 -13.15 -10.05 -0.88
C ARG A 143 -14.24 -10.08 -1.95
N LYS A 144 -15.37 -9.48 -1.68
CA LYS A 144 -16.49 -9.43 -2.63
C LYS A 144 -16.11 -8.72 -3.93
N ARG A 145 -15.19 -7.74 -3.86
CA ARG A 145 -14.69 -7.04 -5.05
C ARG A 145 -13.55 -7.78 -5.76
N GLY A 146 -13.12 -8.92 -5.24
CA GLY A 146 -12.04 -9.69 -5.83
C GLY A 146 -10.65 -9.37 -5.28
N VAL A 147 -10.54 -8.57 -4.23
CA VAL A 147 -9.26 -8.34 -3.55
C VAL A 147 -8.83 -9.62 -2.85
N ARG A 148 -7.61 -10.06 -3.13
CA ARG A 148 -7.04 -11.21 -2.45
C ARG A 148 -6.43 -10.77 -1.13
N ILE A 149 -6.80 -11.47 -0.06
CA ILE A 149 -6.30 -11.18 1.28
C ILE A 149 -5.39 -12.31 1.71
N VAL A 150 -4.13 -11.95 2.00
CA VAL A 150 -3.17 -12.86 2.61
C VAL A 150 -3.39 -12.77 4.11
N GLU A 151 -4.05 -13.76 4.68
CA GLU A 151 -4.39 -13.73 6.09
C GLU A 151 -3.13 -13.83 6.96
N PRO A 152 -3.09 -13.09 8.10
CA PRO A 152 -1.98 -13.21 9.02
C PRO A 152 -1.90 -14.63 9.58
N GLY A 153 -0.72 -15.22 9.53
CA GLY A 153 -0.46 -16.49 10.20
C GLY A 153 -0.29 -16.29 11.70
N GLU A 154 -0.27 -17.39 12.47
CA GLU A 154 0.06 -17.32 13.89
C GLU A 154 1.42 -16.65 14.09
N GLY A 155 1.49 -15.68 15.00
CA GLY A 155 2.69 -14.93 15.29
C GLY A 155 2.91 -13.69 14.41
N TYR A 156 2.08 -13.47 13.38
CA TYR A 156 2.15 -12.25 12.57
C TYR A 156 1.31 -11.10 13.12
N LEU A 157 0.38 -11.40 14.02
CA LEU A 157 -0.39 -10.36 14.69
C LEU A 157 0.39 -9.89 15.92
N PRO A 158 0.68 -8.59 16.06
CA PRO A 158 1.32 -8.10 17.25
C PRO A 158 0.50 -8.44 18.50
N ALA A 159 1.16 -8.76 19.58
CA ALA A 159 0.52 -8.98 20.88
C ALA A 159 -0.26 -7.72 21.26
N GLY A 160 -1.54 -7.86 21.42
CA GLY A 160 -2.48 -6.77 21.60
C GLY A 160 -2.43 -6.08 22.91
#